data_db826612d28059239564687fbc8895ff
#
_entry.id   db826612d28059239564687fbc8895ff
#
_cell.length_a   1.000
_cell.length_b   1.000
_cell.length_c   1.000
_cell.angle_alpha   90.00
_cell.angle_beta   90.00
_cell.angle_gamma   90.00
#
_symmetry.space_group_name_H-M   'P 1'
#
loop_
_entity.id
_entity.type
_entity.pdbx_description
1 polymer ?
#
loop_
_entity_poly.entity_id
_entity_poly.type
_entity_poly.pdbx_seq_one_letter_code
_entity_poly.pdbx_strand_id
1 'polypeptide(L)'
;IYKFNADGTTTRQPWFGCACCPSNLSRFIPSVPGYVYAVRGNDVYVNLFMGSKANVKVGGKEMKIETETNYPWDGKVTICIKGNANKHASLLVRIPGWARGEVTPGGLYSFTDRQKDGWSIAVNGKNRNAEKLEKGYIRINNVKKGDVITLNLDMEPRTVVADKRVMDDRGCVAVERGPLVYCAESADNN
;
A
#
# COMPACT_ATOMS: atom_id res chain seq x y z
N ILE A 1 -8.36 -2.98 -25.89
CA ILE A 1 -8.79 -1.59 -25.71
C ILE A 1 -10.28 -1.61 -25.43
N TYR A 2 -10.67 -1.20 -24.24
CA TYR A 2 -12.08 -1.12 -23.87
C TYR A 2 -12.67 0.22 -24.33
N LYS A 3 -13.93 0.20 -24.76
CA LYS A 3 -14.64 1.42 -25.09
C LYS A 3 -15.07 2.13 -23.80
N PHE A 4 -14.81 3.44 -23.69
CA PHE A 4 -15.10 4.21 -22.49
C PHE A 4 -16.58 4.46 -22.27
N ASN A 5 -17.34 4.58 -23.35
CA ASN A 5 -18.72 5.02 -23.32
C ASN A 5 -19.67 3.90 -23.76
N ALA A 6 -20.89 3.92 -23.24
CA ALA A 6 -21.93 2.96 -23.61
C ALA A 6 -22.27 3.01 -25.11
N ASP A 7 -22.08 4.13 -25.77
CA ASP A 7 -22.24 4.31 -27.20
C ASP A 7 -21.07 3.78 -28.05
N GLY A 8 -20.04 3.30 -27.38
CA GLY A 8 -18.85 2.72 -28.00
C GLY A 8 -17.81 3.73 -28.49
N THR A 9 -17.92 4.99 -28.12
CA THR A 9 -16.88 5.99 -28.38
C THR A 9 -15.72 5.84 -27.41
N THR A 10 -14.54 6.32 -27.81
CA THR A 10 -13.32 6.34 -26.99
C THR A 10 -12.99 7.72 -26.44
N THR A 11 -13.90 8.68 -26.60
CA THR A 11 -13.73 10.04 -26.07
C THR A 11 -14.06 10.10 -24.58
N ARG A 12 -13.31 10.90 -23.83
CA ARG A 12 -13.62 11.15 -22.43
C ARG A 12 -14.89 12.00 -22.30
N GLN A 13 -15.78 11.58 -21.39
CA GLN A 13 -16.99 12.32 -21.07
C GLN A 13 -16.73 13.23 -19.86
N PRO A 14 -17.14 14.52 -19.92
CA PRO A 14 -17.00 15.44 -18.79
C PRO A 14 -17.87 15.04 -17.61
N TRP A 15 -18.98 14.35 -17.86
CA TRP A 15 -19.93 13.91 -16.84
C TRP A 15 -20.74 12.70 -17.32
N PHE A 16 -21.02 11.79 -16.40
CA PHE A 16 -21.97 10.70 -16.60
C PHE A 16 -23.27 11.01 -15.85
N GLY A 17 -24.43 10.62 -16.34
CA GLY A 17 -25.74 10.92 -15.78
C GLY A 17 -26.03 10.34 -14.38
N CYS A 18 -25.06 9.68 -13.75
CA CYS A 18 -25.18 9.07 -12.43
C CYS A 18 -24.19 9.72 -11.45
N ALA A 19 -24.69 10.25 -10.35
CA ALA A 19 -23.92 10.95 -9.32
C ALA A 19 -23.48 10.06 -8.15
N CYS A 20 -23.61 8.72 -8.23
CA CYS A 20 -23.28 7.81 -7.12
C CYS A 20 -21.77 7.79 -6.80
N CYS A 21 -20.91 7.83 -7.81
CA CYS A 21 -19.46 7.78 -7.62
C CYS A 21 -18.91 9.02 -6.88
N PRO A 22 -19.21 10.27 -7.27
CA PRO A 22 -18.76 11.46 -6.56
C PRO A 22 -19.20 11.48 -5.10
N SER A 23 -20.45 11.12 -4.80
CA SER A 23 -20.96 11.11 -3.42
C SER A 23 -20.32 10.03 -2.57
N ASN A 24 -20.00 8.85 -3.13
CA ASN A 24 -19.28 7.80 -2.43
C ASN A 24 -17.82 8.18 -2.18
N LEU A 25 -17.13 8.76 -3.15
CA LEU A 25 -15.77 9.27 -2.97
C LEU A 25 -15.71 10.37 -1.91
N SER A 26 -16.66 11.30 -1.91
CA SER A 26 -16.73 12.37 -0.89
C SER A 26 -16.92 11.84 0.52
N ARG A 27 -17.55 10.68 0.71
CA ARG A 27 -17.65 10.02 2.01
C ARG A 27 -16.44 9.17 2.35
N PHE A 28 -15.88 8.48 1.36
CA PHE A 28 -14.77 7.55 1.58
C PHE A 28 -13.46 8.27 1.88
N ILE A 29 -13.09 9.27 1.06
CA ILE A 29 -11.80 9.97 1.19
C ILE A 29 -11.57 10.52 2.60
N PRO A 30 -12.52 11.22 3.25
CA PRO A 30 -12.34 11.69 4.63
C PRO A 30 -12.22 10.57 5.67
N SER A 31 -12.67 9.35 5.36
CA SER A 31 -12.56 8.21 6.27
C SER A 31 -11.21 7.48 6.20
N VAL A 32 -10.44 7.67 5.11
CA VAL A 32 -9.15 6.98 4.89
C VAL A 32 -8.16 7.15 6.04
N PRO A 33 -8.00 8.34 6.67
CA PRO A 33 -7.12 8.50 7.82
C PRO A 33 -7.41 7.53 8.97
N GLY A 34 -8.67 7.11 9.15
CA GLY A 34 -9.07 6.13 10.16
C GLY A 34 -8.56 4.71 9.93
N TYR A 35 -8.07 4.40 8.74
CA TYR A 35 -7.52 3.08 8.38
C TYR A 35 -5.99 3.02 8.41
N VAL A 36 -5.30 4.16 8.57
CA VAL A 36 -3.83 4.23 8.56
C VAL A 36 -3.23 3.41 9.69
N TYR A 37 -3.79 3.55 10.89
CA TYR A 37 -3.34 2.84 12.07
C TYR A 37 -4.47 2.03 12.70
N ALA A 38 -4.11 0.87 13.24
CA ALA A 38 -5.01 0.08 14.09
C ALA A 38 -4.28 -0.33 15.37
N VAL A 39 -5.01 -0.53 16.46
CA VAL A 39 -4.44 -0.92 17.74
C VAL A 39 -5.13 -2.16 18.27
N ARG A 40 -4.33 -3.15 18.72
CA ARG A 40 -4.82 -4.35 19.41
C ARG A 40 -3.92 -4.64 20.59
N GLY A 41 -4.39 -4.40 21.80
CA GLY A 41 -3.58 -4.56 23.02
C GLY A 41 -2.36 -3.62 23.01
N ASN A 42 -1.17 -4.19 22.97
CA ASN A 42 0.09 -3.45 22.89
C ASN A 42 0.63 -3.32 21.44
N ASP A 43 -0.09 -3.84 20.47
CA ASP A 43 0.33 -3.85 19.07
C ASP A 43 -0.30 -2.67 18.32
N VAL A 44 0.53 -1.93 17.60
CA VAL A 44 0.11 -0.88 16.67
C VAL A 44 0.43 -1.32 15.26
N TYR A 45 -0.59 -1.39 14.43
CA TYR A 45 -0.50 -1.75 13.02
C TYR A 45 -0.42 -0.50 12.17
N VAL A 46 0.57 -0.43 11.30
CA VAL A 46 0.69 0.58 10.24
C VAL A 46 0.22 -0.05 8.94
N ASN A 47 -1.01 0.27 8.54
CA ASN A 47 -1.71 -0.41 7.43
C ASN A 47 -1.55 0.30 6.10
N LEU A 48 -1.55 1.65 6.13
CA LEU A 48 -1.45 2.50 4.95
C LEU A 48 -0.29 3.46 5.10
N PHE A 49 0.37 3.76 3.99
CA PHE A 49 1.50 4.67 3.96
C PHE A 49 1.06 6.02 3.41
N MET A 50 0.95 6.99 4.30
CA MET A 50 0.68 8.38 3.97
C MET A 50 1.35 9.28 5.01
N GLY A 51 1.77 10.46 4.59
CA GLY A 51 2.30 11.48 5.51
C GLY A 51 1.27 11.79 6.59
N SER A 52 1.63 11.58 7.88
CA SER A 52 0.67 11.70 8.97
C SER A 52 1.35 11.93 10.32
N LYS A 53 0.58 12.56 11.24
CA LYS A 53 0.90 12.65 12.67
C LYS A 53 -0.27 12.07 13.43
N ALA A 54 -0.01 11.05 14.24
CA ALA A 54 -1.04 10.33 14.97
C ALA A 54 -0.70 10.19 16.45
N ASN A 55 -1.74 10.29 17.29
CA ASN A 55 -1.70 9.95 18.70
C ASN A 55 -2.52 8.67 18.89
N VAL A 56 -1.88 7.57 19.25
CA VAL A 56 -2.55 6.27 19.43
C VAL A 56 -2.45 5.81 20.88
N LYS A 57 -3.56 5.35 21.45
CA LYS A 57 -3.57 4.76 22.81
C LYS A 57 -3.13 3.30 22.75
N VAL A 58 -2.03 2.98 23.44
CA VAL A 58 -1.41 1.65 23.47
C VAL A 58 -1.13 1.26 24.92
N GLY A 59 -1.79 0.23 25.42
CA GLY A 59 -1.61 -0.22 26.79
C GLY A 59 -1.83 0.89 27.84
N GLY A 60 -2.83 1.75 27.61
CA GLY A 60 -3.19 2.86 28.49
C GLY A 60 -2.29 4.11 28.38
N LYS A 61 -1.28 4.11 27.54
CA LYS A 61 -0.39 5.26 27.26
C LYS A 61 -0.59 5.80 25.86
N GLU A 62 -0.36 7.10 25.69
CA GLU A 62 -0.41 7.75 24.38
C GLU A 62 0.97 7.64 23.70
N MET A 63 1.00 7.02 22.54
CA MET A 63 2.16 6.96 21.67
C MET A 63 1.97 7.92 20.49
N LYS A 64 2.95 8.77 20.23
CA LYS A 64 2.95 9.68 19.08
C LYS A 64 3.78 9.10 17.96
N ILE A 65 3.15 8.98 16.79
CA ILE A 65 3.77 8.45 15.57
C ILE A 65 3.74 9.55 14.52
N GLU A 66 4.85 9.75 13.85
CA GLU A 66 4.97 10.62 12.69
C GLU A 66 5.47 9.80 11.51
N THR A 67 4.74 9.83 10.40
CA THR A 67 5.11 9.17 9.16
C THR A 67 5.38 10.18 8.08
N GLU A 68 6.54 10.09 7.46
CA GLU A 68 6.98 10.90 6.33
C GLU A 68 7.16 9.99 5.11
N THR A 69 6.51 10.33 4.02
CA THR A 69 6.58 9.54 2.78
C THR A 69 6.04 10.34 1.61
N ASN A 70 6.52 10.02 0.42
CA ASN A 70 5.98 10.46 -0.85
C ASN A 70 5.25 9.31 -1.58
N TYR A 71 4.95 8.22 -0.85
CA TYR A 71 4.21 7.09 -1.38
C TYR A 71 2.81 7.51 -1.87
N PRO A 72 2.34 7.07 -3.05
CA PRO A 72 2.87 5.97 -3.87
C PRO A 72 3.84 6.38 -4.99
N TRP A 73 4.35 7.61 -5.00
CA TRP A 73 5.23 8.10 -6.05
C TRP A 73 6.67 7.62 -5.91
N ASP A 74 7.12 7.43 -4.67
CA ASP A 74 8.32 6.68 -4.34
C ASP A 74 8.04 5.66 -3.23
N GLY A 75 8.98 4.73 -3.02
CA GLY A 75 8.80 3.62 -2.10
C GLY A 75 9.33 3.87 -0.69
N LYS A 76 9.87 5.05 -0.39
CA LYS A 76 10.43 5.33 0.92
C LYS A 76 9.37 5.77 1.92
N VAL A 77 9.32 5.07 3.06
CA VAL A 77 8.45 5.41 4.20
C VAL A 77 9.29 5.51 5.46
N THR A 78 9.27 6.65 6.12
CA THR A 78 9.95 6.87 7.40
C THR A 78 8.93 7.03 8.50
N ILE A 79 9.00 6.16 9.52
CA ILE A 79 8.09 6.17 10.68
C ILE A 79 8.90 6.50 11.93
N CYS A 80 8.57 7.60 12.59
CA CYS A 80 9.26 8.09 13.80
C CYS A 80 8.35 7.94 15.01
N ILE A 81 8.87 7.38 16.10
CA ILE A 81 8.19 7.35 17.39
C ILE A 81 8.55 8.61 18.16
N LYS A 82 7.66 9.58 18.25
CA LYS A 82 7.90 10.91 18.85
C LYS A 82 7.47 11.01 20.31
N GLY A 83 6.58 10.15 20.78
CA GLY A 83 6.05 10.14 22.15
C GLY A 83 6.47 8.92 22.95
N ASN A 84 6.15 8.92 24.23
CA ASN A 84 6.44 7.79 25.12
C ASN A 84 5.51 6.61 24.76
N ALA A 85 6.11 5.55 24.23
CA ALA A 85 5.40 4.29 24.07
C ALA A 85 5.33 3.53 25.41
N ASN A 86 4.34 2.65 25.56
CA ASN A 86 4.40 1.60 26.57
C ASN A 86 5.64 0.74 26.31
N LYS A 87 6.39 0.37 27.37
CA LYS A 87 7.59 -0.47 27.26
C LYS A 87 7.38 -1.82 26.52
N HIS A 88 6.14 -2.26 26.40
CA HIS A 88 5.76 -3.48 25.68
C HIS A 88 5.09 -3.19 24.33
N ALA A 89 5.06 -1.94 23.89
CA ALA A 89 4.45 -1.60 22.61
C ALA A 89 5.24 -2.20 21.45
N SER A 90 4.55 -2.80 20.50
CA SER A 90 5.11 -3.30 19.26
C SER A 90 4.52 -2.53 18.08
N LEU A 91 5.33 -2.29 17.07
CA LEU A 91 4.89 -1.74 15.79
C LEU A 91 4.87 -2.86 14.75
N LEU A 92 3.74 -3.05 14.08
CA LEU A 92 3.59 -4.00 12.99
C LEU A 92 3.44 -3.21 11.69
N VAL A 93 4.48 -3.22 10.87
CA VAL A 93 4.52 -2.50 9.60
C VAL A 93 4.10 -3.44 8.48
N ARG A 94 3.06 -3.06 7.74
CA ARG A 94 2.56 -3.84 6.61
C ARG A 94 3.59 -3.91 5.49
N ILE A 95 3.80 -5.09 4.94
CA ILE A 95 4.50 -5.27 3.66
C ILE A 95 3.44 -5.62 2.61
N PRO A 96 3.20 -4.74 1.63
CA PRO A 96 2.17 -4.96 0.61
C PRO A 96 2.39 -6.25 -0.18
N GLY A 97 1.31 -6.86 -0.68
CA GLY A 97 1.37 -8.08 -1.49
C GLY A 97 2.26 -7.93 -2.72
N TRP A 98 2.09 -6.84 -3.45
CA TRP A 98 2.88 -6.55 -4.65
C TRP A 98 4.39 -6.49 -4.37
N ALA A 99 4.82 -5.97 -3.21
CA ALA A 99 6.22 -5.95 -2.78
C ALA A 99 6.73 -7.32 -2.34
N ARG A 100 5.84 -8.30 -2.15
CA ARG A 100 6.13 -9.72 -1.83
C ARG A 100 5.95 -10.65 -3.03
N GLY A 101 5.78 -10.09 -4.24
CA GLY A 101 5.53 -10.86 -5.45
C GLY A 101 4.10 -11.38 -5.61
N GLU A 102 3.14 -10.88 -4.83
CA GLU A 102 1.72 -11.22 -4.93
C GLU A 102 0.95 -10.08 -5.60
N VAL A 103 0.45 -10.28 -6.82
CA VAL A 103 -0.36 -9.26 -7.53
C VAL A 103 -1.68 -9.04 -6.80
N THR A 104 -2.47 -10.12 -6.69
CA THR A 104 -3.77 -10.13 -6.03
C THR A 104 -3.96 -11.41 -5.23
N PRO A 105 -4.79 -11.41 -4.19
CA PRO A 105 -5.18 -12.66 -3.53
C PRO A 105 -5.87 -13.62 -4.51
N GLY A 106 -5.61 -14.92 -4.38
CA GLY A 106 -6.30 -15.96 -5.15
C GLY A 106 -5.52 -16.53 -6.33
N GLY A 107 -4.37 -15.94 -6.69
CA GLY A 107 -3.44 -16.51 -7.68
C GLY A 107 -3.96 -16.58 -9.11
N LEU A 108 -4.92 -15.72 -9.49
CA LEU A 108 -5.41 -15.58 -10.87
C LEU A 108 -4.53 -14.65 -11.72
N TYR A 109 -3.67 -13.87 -11.07
CA TYR A 109 -2.74 -12.95 -11.74
C TYR A 109 -1.36 -13.14 -11.17
N SER A 110 -0.35 -13.01 -12.00
CA SER A 110 1.05 -13.16 -11.61
C SER A 110 1.94 -12.17 -12.34
N PHE A 111 3.03 -11.77 -11.69
CA PHE A 111 4.09 -11.03 -12.34
C PHE A 111 4.82 -11.94 -13.34
N THR A 112 5.26 -11.38 -14.46
CA THR A 112 6.04 -12.10 -15.47
C THR A 112 7.50 -12.31 -15.05
N ASP A 113 8.02 -11.46 -14.17
CA ASP A 113 9.34 -11.60 -13.58
C ASP A 113 9.32 -12.54 -12.34
N ARG A 114 10.50 -12.92 -11.87
CA ARG A 114 10.66 -13.80 -10.69
C ARG A 114 11.05 -13.06 -9.42
N GLN A 115 10.98 -11.72 -9.41
CA GLN A 115 11.32 -10.95 -8.23
C GLN A 115 10.32 -11.26 -7.11
N LYS A 116 10.82 -11.77 -5.99
CA LYS A 116 9.97 -12.17 -4.86
C LYS A 116 9.85 -11.10 -3.78
N ASP A 117 10.95 -10.44 -3.45
CA ASP A 117 11.03 -9.51 -2.34
C ASP A 117 11.55 -8.14 -2.81
N GLY A 118 10.62 -7.25 -3.11
CA GLY A 118 10.89 -5.86 -3.51
C GLY A 118 10.79 -4.90 -2.32
N TRP A 119 11.35 -5.25 -1.17
CA TRP A 119 11.30 -4.39 0.01
C TRP A 119 12.50 -4.55 0.92
N SER A 120 12.78 -3.52 1.71
CA SER A 120 13.72 -3.59 2.82
C SER A 120 13.23 -2.72 3.99
N ILE A 121 13.53 -3.15 5.22
CA ILE A 121 13.20 -2.41 6.42
C ILE A 121 14.37 -2.34 7.39
N ALA A 122 14.55 -1.16 7.97
CA ALA A 122 15.58 -0.92 8.99
C ALA A 122 14.98 -0.23 10.22
N VAL A 123 15.53 -0.50 11.38
CA VAL A 123 15.21 0.18 12.63
C VAL A 123 16.50 0.83 13.16
N ASN A 124 16.50 2.15 13.30
CA ASN A 124 17.66 2.93 13.69
C ASN A 124 18.90 2.61 12.83
N GLY A 125 18.71 2.45 11.51
CA GLY A 125 19.74 2.10 10.56
C GLY A 125 20.14 0.62 10.52
N LYS A 126 19.61 -0.23 11.40
CA LYS A 126 19.90 -1.67 11.41
C LYS A 126 18.86 -2.43 10.58
N ASN A 127 19.30 -3.17 9.57
CA ASN A 127 18.45 -3.98 8.70
C ASN A 127 17.72 -5.09 9.48
N ARG A 128 16.45 -5.32 9.14
CA ARG A 128 15.54 -6.28 9.77
C ARG A 128 14.87 -7.22 8.75
N ASN A 129 15.34 -7.30 7.52
CA ASN A 129 14.72 -8.10 6.45
C ASN A 129 14.68 -9.61 6.74
N ALA A 130 15.56 -10.11 7.58
CA ALA A 130 15.60 -11.53 7.97
C ALA A 130 14.45 -11.95 8.90
N GLU A 131 13.67 -11.01 9.42
CA GLU A 131 12.56 -11.30 10.32
C GLU A 131 11.37 -11.84 9.52
N LYS A 132 10.73 -12.89 10.05
CA LYS A 132 9.56 -13.52 9.43
C LYS A 132 8.35 -12.58 9.49
N LEU A 133 7.64 -12.48 8.36
CA LEU A 133 6.38 -11.75 8.30
C LEU A 133 5.26 -12.50 9.05
N GLU A 134 4.52 -11.78 9.89
CA GLU A 134 3.31 -12.25 10.54
C GLU A 134 2.10 -11.75 9.76
N LYS A 135 1.46 -12.61 8.96
CA LYS A 135 0.28 -12.25 8.13
C LYS A 135 0.49 -10.99 7.28
N GLY A 136 1.69 -10.84 6.69
CA GLY A 136 2.04 -9.70 5.86
C GLY A 136 2.54 -8.45 6.60
N TYR A 137 2.82 -8.58 7.90
CA TYR A 137 3.43 -7.52 8.70
C TYR A 137 4.80 -7.96 9.24
N ILE A 138 5.73 -7.01 9.29
CA ILE A 138 6.95 -7.19 10.08
C ILE A 138 6.74 -6.60 11.47
N ARG A 139 7.08 -7.38 12.50
CA ARG A 139 6.91 -6.99 13.89
C ARG A 139 8.19 -6.36 14.42
N ILE A 140 8.09 -5.19 15.04
CA ILE A 140 9.16 -4.48 15.73
C ILE A 140 8.76 -4.36 17.19
N ASN A 141 9.38 -5.16 18.04
CA ASN A 141 9.07 -5.23 19.47
C ASN A 141 9.69 -4.08 20.26
N ASN A 142 9.02 -3.70 21.35
CA ASN A 142 9.53 -2.76 22.35
C ASN A 142 9.96 -1.42 21.77
N VAL A 143 9.15 -0.88 20.85
CA VAL A 143 9.42 0.43 20.26
C VAL A 143 9.37 1.53 21.32
N LYS A 144 10.29 2.50 21.20
CA LYS A 144 10.45 3.58 22.17
C LYS A 144 10.57 4.94 21.47
N LYS A 145 10.38 5.99 22.25
CA LYS A 145 10.60 7.35 21.77
C LYS A 145 12.01 7.49 21.19
N GLY A 146 12.10 8.08 20.01
CA GLY A 146 13.33 8.27 19.24
C GLY A 146 13.61 7.18 18.22
N ASP A 147 12.88 6.05 18.25
CA ASP A 147 13.05 5.03 17.22
C ASP A 147 12.59 5.55 15.85
N VAL A 148 13.40 5.24 14.83
CA VAL A 148 13.16 5.55 13.43
C VAL A 148 13.12 4.25 12.66
N ILE A 149 11.99 3.99 12.01
CA ILE A 149 11.77 2.84 11.16
C ILE A 149 11.76 3.33 9.71
N THR A 150 12.61 2.78 8.85
CA THR A 150 12.67 3.10 7.43
C THR A 150 12.30 1.87 6.64
N LEU A 151 11.19 1.93 5.91
CA LEU A 151 10.77 0.95 4.93
C LEU A 151 11.11 1.51 3.54
N ASN A 152 11.74 0.70 2.70
CA ASN A 152 11.91 0.99 1.28
C ASN A 152 11.20 -0.10 0.49
N LEU A 153 10.35 0.32 -0.44
CA LEU A 153 9.62 -0.53 -1.36
C LEU A 153 10.19 -0.31 -2.75
N ASP A 154 10.46 -1.39 -3.45
CA ASP A 154 10.94 -1.32 -4.83
C ASP A 154 9.77 -0.89 -5.74
N MET A 155 10.00 0.19 -6.49
CA MET A 155 8.97 0.81 -7.33
C MET A 155 9.27 0.62 -8.82
N GLU A 156 10.01 -0.42 -9.19
CA GLU A 156 10.24 -0.73 -10.60
C GLU A 156 8.92 -1.15 -11.30
N PRO A 157 8.70 -0.70 -12.55
CA PRO A 157 7.56 -1.16 -13.33
C PRO A 157 7.61 -2.67 -13.58
N ARG A 158 6.49 -3.35 -13.37
CA ARG A 158 6.36 -4.79 -13.55
C ARG A 158 5.16 -5.13 -14.44
N THR A 159 5.29 -6.19 -15.22
CA THR A 159 4.22 -6.69 -16.07
C THR A 159 3.46 -7.79 -15.37
N VAL A 160 2.13 -7.75 -15.48
CA VAL A 160 1.20 -8.71 -14.90
C VAL A 160 0.46 -9.43 -16.01
N VAL A 161 0.30 -10.74 -15.86
CA VAL A 161 -0.47 -11.59 -16.75
C VAL A 161 -1.54 -12.38 -15.99
N ALA A 162 -2.64 -12.68 -16.68
CA ALA A 162 -3.71 -13.49 -16.14
C ALA A 162 -3.41 -14.99 -16.27
N ASP A 163 -3.94 -15.79 -15.35
CA ASP A 163 -4.01 -17.25 -15.46
C ASP A 163 -4.89 -17.64 -16.67
N LYS A 164 -4.58 -18.77 -17.30
CA LYS A 164 -5.34 -19.30 -18.45
C LYS A 164 -6.84 -19.50 -18.20
N ARG A 165 -7.25 -19.58 -16.95
CA ARG A 165 -8.67 -19.69 -16.54
C ARG A 165 -9.44 -18.38 -16.73
N VAL A 166 -8.76 -17.25 -16.78
CA VAL A 166 -9.35 -15.92 -17.04
C VAL A 166 -9.35 -15.72 -18.55
N MET A 167 -10.42 -16.19 -19.21
CA MET A 167 -10.47 -16.27 -20.66
C MET A 167 -10.49 -14.90 -21.35
N ASP A 168 -11.12 -13.92 -20.73
CA ASP A 168 -11.29 -12.58 -21.29
C ASP A 168 -9.97 -11.76 -21.31
N ASP A 169 -9.01 -12.12 -20.46
CA ASP A 169 -7.72 -11.46 -20.38
C ASP A 169 -6.60 -12.20 -21.14
N ARG A 170 -6.96 -13.19 -21.97
CA ARG A 170 -5.96 -13.93 -22.76
C ARG A 170 -5.25 -13.03 -23.74
N GLY A 171 -3.92 -13.06 -23.72
CA GLY A 171 -3.08 -12.22 -24.58
C GLY A 171 -2.99 -10.76 -24.13
N CYS A 172 -3.60 -10.41 -22.99
CA CYS A 172 -3.49 -9.10 -22.40
C CYS A 172 -2.40 -9.07 -21.33
N VAL A 173 -1.83 -7.89 -21.14
CA VAL A 173 -0.87 -7.59 -20.07
C VAL A 173 -1.30 -6.30 -19.36
N ALA A 174 -1.08 -6.24 -18.05
CA ALA A 174 -1.16 -5.01 -17.28
C ALA A 174 0.25 -4.58 -16.86
N VAL A 175 0.44 -3.29 -16.62
CA VAL A 175 1.68 -2.73 -16.10
C VAL A 175 1.40 -2.11 -14.74
N GLU A 176 2.16 -2.51 -13.74
CA GLU A 176 2.10 -1.96 -12.38
C GLU A 176 3.44 -1.34 -12.00
N ARG A 177 3.38 -0.29 -11.17
CA ARG A 177 4.54 0.27 -10.49
C ARG A 177 4.18 0.48 -9.01
N GLY A 178 4.64 -0.42 -8.17
CA GLY A 178 4.18 -0.47 -6.78
C GLY A 178 2.67 -0.71 -6.71
N PRO A 179 1.88 0.15 -6.05
CA PRO A 179 0.42 0.02 -5.97
C PRO A 179 -0.31 0.64 -7.16
N LEU A 180 0.40 1.27 -8.09
CA LEU A 180 -0.18 1.97 -9.23
C LEU A 180 -0.30 1.02 -10.41
N VAL A 181 -1.53 0.84 -10.91
CA VAL A 181 -1.82 0.13 -12.15
C VAL A 181 -1.97 1.16 -13.25
N TYR A 182 -1.20 1.02 -14.33
CA TYR A 182 -1.25 1.93 -15.47
C TYR A 182 -2.33 1.50 -16.45
N CYS A 183 -2.96 2.49 -17.05
CA CYS A 183 -3.92 2.31 -18.13
C CYS A 183 -3.41 3.01 -19.38
N ALA A 184 -3.36 2.30 -20.50
CA ALA A 184 -3.11 2.89 -21.82
C ALA A 184 -4.46 3.17 -22.49
N GLU A 185 -4.78 4.44 -22.63
CA GLU A 185 -6.03 4.88 -23.27
C GLU A 185 -5.78 5.27 -24.72
N SER A 186 -6.64 4.82 -25.64
CA SER A 186 -6.50 5.14 -27.07
C SER A 186 -6.58 6.64 -27.37
N ALA A 187 -7.23 7.42 -26.50
CA ALA A 187 -7.27 8.87 -26.62
C ALA A 187 -5.90 9.55 -26.46
N ASP A 188 -4.99 8.91 -25.74
CA ASP A 188 -3.66 9.44 -25.40
C ASP A 188 -2.52 8.71 -26.14
N ASN A 189 -2.80 7.57 -26.78
CA ASN A 189 -1.79 6.68 -27.37
C ASN A 189 -2.13 6.35 -28.82
N ASN A 190 -2.15 7.36 -29.68
CA ASN A 190 -2.33 7.23 -31.13
C ASN A 190 -1.02 6.87 -31.83
#